data_321fedd2f7b93d95337ab390135a4b4a
#
_entry.id   321fedd2f7b93d95337ab390135a4b4a
#
_cell.length_a   1.000
_cell.length_b   1.000
_cell.length_c   1.000
_cell.angle_alpha   90.00
_cell.angle_beta   90.00
_cell.angle_gamma   90.00
#
_symmetry.space_group_name_H-M   'P 1'
#
loop_
_entity.id
_entity.type
_entity.pdbx_description
1 polymer ?
#
loop_
_entity_poly.entity_id
_entity_poly.type
_entity_poly.pdbx_seq_one_letter_code
_entity_poly.pdbx_strand_id
1 'polypeptide(L)'
;MGSMHGKTIAITGATSGIGEVAAIRLAEMGAHVVFTARDRVRAQATMEKLRVANPNADHAAILADLSRLAEMKRVGADLAALPRLDVLINNAGALFNRRLETPDGLEKTFALNHMAYFGVTNLVLARLQPGARIVSVASDAHRGARLDLDDLQSSRRYAGFRAYANSKLCNILFTRELARRIPAGVTANCLHPGFVATRFGDESGGLLRWAFQLIKPVAAISPEEGARTIIYLASSPDVEGVSGDYFAKCRVAVPTPAARNDGMARRLWEMSARIMGEGA
;
A
#
# COMPACT_ATOMS: atom_id res chain seq x y z
N MET A 1 -2.02 21.08 -3.10
CA MET A 1 -2.58 19.84 -3.68
C MET A 1 -3.30 20.24 -4.97
N GLY A 2 -3.15 19.48 -6.05
CA GLY A 2 -3.77 19.76 -7.35
C GLY A 2 -5.20 19.21 -7.45
N SER A 3 -5.98 19.71 -8.43
CA SER A 3 -7.29 19.13 -8.75
C SER A 3 -7.14 17.70 -9.27
N MET A 4 -8.12 16.85 -8.94
CA MET A 4 -8.19 15.47 -9.39
C MET A 4 -9.35 15.21 -10.37
N HIS A 5 -9.96 16.28 -10.90
CA HIS A 5 -11.04 16.16 -11.89
C HIS A 5 -10.60 15.34 -13.10
N GLY A 6 -11.44 14.38 -13.49
CA GLY A 6 -11.19 13.47 -14.61
C GLY A 6 -10.06 12.45 -14.37
N LYS A 7 -9.52 12.35 -13.14
CA LYS A 7 -8.52 11.37 -12.78
C LYS A 7 -9.15 10.12 -12.18
N THR A 8 -8.66 8.96 -12.55
CA THR A 8 -9.02 7.68 -11.96
C THR A 8 -7.95 7.23 -10.99
N ILE A 9 -8.36 6.93 -9.75
CA ILE A 9 -7.49 6.51 -8.67
C ILE A 9 -7.90 5.11 -8.21
N ALA A 10 -6.96 4.18 -8.19
CA ALA A 10 -7.14 2.89 -7.52
C ALA A 10 -6.48 2.92 -6.14
N ILE A 11 -7.18 2.44 -5.11
CA ILE A 11 -6.63 2.34 -3.77
C ILE A 11 -6.94 0.98 -3.15
N THR A 12 -5.92 0.29 -2.66
CA THR A 12 -6.11 -0.97 -1.95
C THR A 12 -6.39 -0.74 -0.47
N GLY A 13 -7.43 -1.42 0.07
CA GLY A 13 -7.76 -1.36 1.51
C GLY A 13 -8.32 -0.01 1.96
N ALA A 14 -9.35 0.51 1.30
CA ALA A 14 -9.94 1.82 1.58
C ALA A 14 -11.20 1.78 2.46
N THR A 15 -11.44 0.72 3.24
CA THR A 15 -12.66 0.61 4.07
C THR A 15 -12.46 0.98 5.54
N SER A 16 -11.32 1.54 5.88
CA SER A 16 -11.03 2.06 7.23
C SER A 16 -9.72 2.86 7.25
N GLY A 17 -9.54 3.68 8.29
CA GLY A 17 -8.30 4.36 8.61
C GLY A 17 -7.82 5.30 7.51
N ILE A 18 -6.50 5.36 7.32
CA ILE A 18 -5.88 6.31 6.37
C ILE A 18 -6.29 6.08 4.91
N GLY A 19 -6.56 4.82 4.53
CA GLY A 19 -7.00 4.48 3.19
C GLY A 19 -8.40 5.01 2.89
N GLU A 20 -9.34 4.91 3.82
CA GLU A 20 -10.69 5.44 3.69
C GLU A 20 -10.65 6.97 3.61
N VAL A 21 -9.90 7.62 4.51
CA VAL A 21 -9.75 9.08 4.50
C VAL A 21 -9.12 9.56 3.19
N ALA A 22 -8.05 8.90 2.72
CA ALA A 22 -7.42 9.27 1.46
C ALA A 22 -8.39 9.13 0.27
N ALA A 23 -9.17 8.04 0.21
CA ALA A 23 -10.15 7.81 -0.83
C ALA A 23 -11.22 8.92 -0.87
N ILE A 24 -11.80 9.27 0.29
CA ILE A 24 -12.82 10.32 0.41
C ILE A 24 -12.24 11.67 0.00
N ARG A 25 -11.07 12.05 0.51
CA ARG A 25 -10.44 13.34 0.20
C ARG A 25 -10.08 13.47 -1.29
N LEU A 26 -9.61 12.41 -1.92
CA LEU A 26 -9.33 12.41 -3.35
C LEU A 26 -10.62 12.47 -4.19
N ALA A 27 -11.72 11.85 -3.72
CA ALA A 27 -13.04 12.01 -4.32
C ALA A 27 -13.55 13.46 -4.21
N GLU A 28 -13.44 14.11 -3.05
CA GLU A 28 -13.76 15.54 -2.86
C GLU A 28 -12.95 16.46 -3.79
N MET A 29 -11.74 16.06 -4.18
CA MET A 29 -10.90 16.78 -5.15
C MET A 29 -11.30 16.51 -6.61
N GLY A 30 -12.34 15.70 -6.85
CA GLY A 30 -12.92 15.43 -8.16
C GLY A 30 -12.53 14.09 -8.79
N ALA A 31 -11.82 13.21 -8.07
CA ALA A 31 -11.41 11.92 -8.60
C ALA A 31 -12.58 10.92 -8.72
N HIS A 32 -12.48 10.06 -9.74
CA HIS A 32 -13.13 8.75 -9.76
C HIS A 32 -12.28 7.78 -8.93
N VAL A 33 -12.87 7.10 -7.94
CA VAL A 33 -12.16 6.20 -7.03
C VAL A 33 -12.61 4.77 -7.23
N VAL A 34 -11.67 3.88 -7.56
CA VAL A 34 -11.81 2.43 -7.54
C VAL A 34 -11.07 1.89 -6.32
N PHE A 35 -11.73 1.11 -5.47
CA PHE A 35 -11.08 0.62 -4.27
C PHE A 35 -11.30 -0.86 -4.01
N THR A 36 -10.34 -1.50 -3.32
CA THR A 36 -10.49 -2.89 -2.92
C THR A 36 -10.97 -3.01 -1.47
N ALA A 37 -11.79 -4.03 -1.21
CA ALA A 37 -12.30 -4.36 0.10
C ALA A 37 -12.44 -5.88 0.28
N ARG A 38 -12.30 -6.39 1.50
CA ARG A 38 -12.58 -7.80 1.84
C ARG A 38 -14.03 -8.02 2.26
N ASP A 39 -14.64 -7.01 2.84
CA ASP A 39 -15.96 -7.06 3.45
C ASP A 39 -16.95 -6.21 2.65
N ARG A 40 -18.06 -6.85 2.23
CA ARG A 40 -19.10 -6.20 1.40
C ARG A 40 -19.81 -5.07 2.13
N VAL A 41 -20.10 -5.24 3.42
CA VAL A 41 -20.83 -4.23 4.20
C VAL A 41 -19.99 -2.98 4.36
N ARG A 42 -18.69 -3.15 4.70
CA ARG A 42 -17.75 -2.02 4.76
C ARG A 42 -17.52 -1.37 3.40
N ALA A 43 -17.46 -2.17 2.33
CA ALA A 43 -17.35 -1.63 0.98
C ALA A 43 -18.53 -0.73 0.65
N GLN A 44 -19.76 -1.16 0.96
CA GLN A 44 -20.97 -0.37 0.73
C GLN A 44 -20.96 0.92 1.56
N ALA A 45 -20.60 0.86 2.83
CA ALA A 45 -20.49 2.05 3.68
C ALA A 45 -19.46 3.07 3.14
N THR A 46 -18.31 2.61 2.64
CA THR A 46 -17.32 3.48 2.00
C THR A 46 -17.85 4.05 0.69
N MET A 47 -18.55 3.25 -0.12
CA MET A 47 -19.15 3.69 -1.36
C MET A 47 -20.14 4.85 -1.15
N GLU A 48 -20.98 4.78 -0.12
CA GLU A 48 -21.90 5.88 0.21
C GLU A 48 -21.15 7.17 0.57
N LYS A 49 -20.07 7.07 1.34
CA LYS A 49 -19.20 8.23 1.65
C LYS A 49 -18.57 8.84 0.40
N LEU A 50 -18.12 8.00 -0.55
CA LEU A 50 -17.55 8.46 -1.81
C LEU A 50 -18.58 9.17 -2.69
N ARG A 51 -19.81 8.64 -2.76
CA ARG A 51 -20.92 9.26 -3.49
C ARG A 51 -21.32 10.62 -2.92
N VAL A 52 -21.26 10.76 -1.59
CA VAL A 52 -21.46 12.07 -0.94
C VAL A 52 -20.32 13.03 -1.26
N ALA A 53 -19.06 12.54 -1.27
CA ALA A 53 -17.88 13.35 -1.53
C ALA A 53 -17.79 13.84 -2.98
N ASN A 54 -18.17 12.99 -3.95
CA ASN A 54 -18.22 13.32 -5.37
C ASN A 54 -19.37 12.57 -6.07
N PRO A 55 -20.58 13.13 -6.08
CA PRO A 55 -21.76 12.45 -6.63
C PRO A 55 -21.73 12.30 -8.16
N ASN A 56 -20.86 13.02 -8.84
CA ASN A 56 -20.73 13.00 -10.31
C ASN A 56 -19.71 11.97 -10.80
N ALA A 57 -19.02 11.26 -9.91
CA ALA A 57 -18.04 10.25 -10.29
C ALA A 57 -18.63 8.83 -10.14
N ASP A 58 -18.29 7.96 -11.08
CA ASP A 58 -18.71 6.56 -11.08
C ASP A 58 -17.73 5.71 -10.23
N HIS A 59 -17.78 5.86 -8.90
CA HIS A 59 -16.93 5.11 -7.98
C HIS A 59 -17.22 3.61 -8.02
N ALA A 60 -16.19 2.77 -7.85
CA ALA A 60 -16.30 1.34 -7.89
C ALA A 60 -15.58 0.63 -6.72
N ALA A 61 -16.13 -0.51 -6.30
CA ALA A 61 -15.53 -1.38 -5.29
C ALA A 61 -15.23 -2.75 -5.88
N ILE A 62 -14.01 -3.26 -5.66
CA ILE A 62 -13.58 -4.60 -6.02
C ILE A 62 -13.46 -5.42 -4.73
N LEU A 63 -14.32 -6.43 -4.57
CA LEU A 63 -14.23 -7.33 -3.43
C LEU A 63 -13.13 -8.36 -3.66
N ALA A 64 -12.09 -8.35 -2.80
CA ALA A 64 -10.94 -9.24 -2.93
C ALA A 64 -10.22 -9.44 -1.59
N ASP A 65 -9.73 -10.64 -1.34
CA ASP A 65 -8.72 -10.91 -0.31
C ASP A 65 -7.32 -10.87 -0.93
N LEU A 66 -6.68 -9.73 -0.84
CA LEU A 66 -5.35 -9.48 -1.39
C LEU A 66 -4.22 -10.25 -0.67
N SER A 67 -4.51 -11.16 0.27
CA SER A 67 -3.52 -12.11 0.76
C SER A 67 -3.37 -13.36 -0.14
N ARG A 68 -4.18 -13.49 -1.21
CA ARG A 68 -4.19 -14.63 -2.15
C ARG A 68 -3.67 -14.22 -3.52
N LEU A 69 -2.75 -15.00 -4.09
CA LEU A 69 -2.13 -14.71 -5.39
C LEU A 69 -3.16 -14.59 -6.52
N ALA A 70 -4.15 -15.48 -6.54
CA ALA A 70 -5.23 -15.44 -7.54
C ALA A 70 -6.01 -14.11 -7.49
N GLU A 71 -6.29 -13.60 -6.28
CA GLU A 71 -7.00 -12.34 -6.10
C GLU A 71 -6.13 -11.12 -6.45
N MET A 72 -4.83 -11.17 -6.16
CA MET A 72 -3.88 -10.13 -6.61
C MET A 72 -3.87 -10.03 -8.14
N LYS A 73 -3.82 -11.20 -8.82
CA LYS A 73 -3.86 -11.29 -10.29
C LYS A 73 -5.18 -10.76 -10.85
N ARG A 74 -6.30 -11.19 -10.28
CA ARG A 74 -7.63 -10.73 -10.71
C ARG A 74 -7.79 -9.21 -10.54
N VAL A 75 -7.47 -8.68 -9.36
CA VAL A 75 -7.57 -7.23 -9.10
C VAL A 75 -6.65 -6.44 -10.01
N GLY A 76 -5.41 -6.91 -10.24
CA GLY A 76 -4.50 -6.26 -11.18
C GLY A 76 -5.06 -6.25 -12.60
N ALA A 77 -5.67 -7.35 -13.07
CA ALA A 77 -6.32 -7.43 -14.38
C ALA A 77 -7.56 -6.51 -14.47
N ASP A 78 -8.40 -6.48 -13.42
CA ASP A 78 -9.57 -5.60 -13.36
C ASP A 78 -9.15 -4.12 -13.45
N LEU A 79 -8.08 -3.73 -12.73
CA LEU A 79 -7.54 -2.37 -12.77
C LEU A 79 -6.87 -2.05 -14.12
N ALA A 80 -6.18 -3.01 -14.73
CA ALA A 80 -5.57 -2.85 -16.05
C ALA A 80 -6.63 -2.71 -17.19
N ALA A 81 -7.84 -3.22 -16.98
CA ALA A 81 -8.96 -3.09 -17.90
C ALA A 81 -9.68 -1.73 -17.82
N LEU A 82 -9.39 -0.92 -16.79
CA LEU A 82 -9.97 0.44 -16.70
C LEU A 82 -9.58 1.28 -17.91
N PRO A 83 -10.47 2.15 -18.41
CA PRO A 83 -10.15 3.06 -19.50
C PRO A 83 -8.93 3.95 -19.21
N ARG A 84 -8.76 4.28 -17.93
CA ARG A 84 -7.68 5.13 -17.43
C ARG A 84 -7.34 4.78 -15.99
N LEU A 85 -6.06 4.80 -15.65
CA LEU A 85 -5.56 4.72 -14.26
C LEU A 85 -4.45 5.76 -14.09
N ASP A 86 -4.74 6.82 -13.35
CA ASP A 86 -3.79 7.93 -13.11
C ASP A 86 -2.98 7.73 -11.83
N VAL A 87 -3.59 7.13 -10.80
CA VAL A 87 -2.91 6.89 -9.53
C VAL A 87 -3.25 5.50 -9.00
N LEU A 88 -2.22 4.73 -8.67
CA LEU A 88 -2.34 3.50 -7.88
C LEU A 88 -1.81 3.74 -6.47
N ILE A 89 -2.67 3.56 -5.46
CA ILE A 89 -2.28 3.66 -4.04
C ILE A 89 -2.30 2.26 -3.43
N ASN A 90 -1.11 1.71 -3.23
CA ASN A 90 -0.87 0.48 -2.49
C ASN A 90 -0.92 0.80 -0.99
N ASN A 91 -2.08 0.54 -0.34
CA ASN A 91 -2.30 0.89 1.06
C ASN A 91 -2.71 -0.31 1.93
N ALA A 92 -3.34 -1.35 1.37
CA ALA A 92 -3.77 -2.52 2.13
C ALA A 92 -2.63 -3.11 2.96
N GLY A 93 -2.90 -3.40 4.22
CA GLY A 93 -1.90 -4.02 5.10
C GLY A 93 -2.45 -4.32 6.48
N ALA A 94 -1.86 -5.31 7.13
CA ALA A 94 -2.20 -5.73 8.48
C ALA A 94 -0.96 -6.23 9.23
N LEU A 95 -1.11 -6.41 10.54
CA LEU A 95 -0.16 -7.05 11.42
C LEU A 95 -0.83 -8.28 12.04
N PHE A 96 -0.23 -9.46 11.91
CA PHE A 96 -0.68 -10.69 12.53
C PHE A 96 0.30 -11.12 13.62
N ASN A 97 -0.21 -11.38 14.82
CA ASN A 97 0.65 -11.79 15.96
C ASN A 97 1.12 -13.24 15.89
N ARG A 98 0.43 -14.07 15.12
CA ARG A 98 0.77 -15.47 14.88
C ARG A 98 1.15 -15.64 13.42
N ARG A 99 2.06 -16.55 13.14
CA ARG A 99 2.32 -16.96 11.77
C ARG A 99 1.07 -17.64 11.22
N LEU A 100 0.49 -17.02 10.23
CA LEU A 100 -0.62 -17.56 9.46
C LEU A 100 -0.11 -17.79 8.03
N GLU A 101 -0.55 -18.86 7.43
CA GLU A 101 -0.21 -19.21 6.06
C GLU A 101 -1.42 -19.03 5.18
N THR A 102 -1.21 -18.50 3.99
CA THR A 102 -2.27 -18.36 2.97
C THR A 102 -2.44 -19.70 2.25
N PRO A 103 -3.55 -19.90 1.50
CA PRO A 103 -3.70 -21.08 0.65
C PRO A 103 -2.58 -21.26 -0.39
N ASP A 104 -1.84 -20.19 -0.69
CA ASP A 104 -0.71 -20.20 -1.63
C ASP A 104 0.63 -20.55 -0.94
N GLY A 105 0.61 -20.92 0.35
CA GLY A 105 1.82 -21.25 1.14
C GLY A 105 2.64 -20.04 1.59
N LEU A 106 2.10 -18.81 1.51
CA LEU A 106 2.81 -17.60 1.91
C LEU A 106 2.48 -17.19 3.34
N GLU A 107 3.47 -16.61 4.06
CA GLU A 107 3.18 -15.94 5.33
C GLU A 107 2.27 -14.74 5.08
N LYS A 108 1.20 -14.66 5.86
CA LYS A 108 0.06 -13.77 5.57
C LYS A 108 0.41 -12.28 5.63
N THR A 109 1.34 -11.86 6.52
CA THR A 109 1.80 -10.47 6.57
C THR A 109 2.59 -10.11 5.31
N PHE A 110 3.52 -10.98 4.92
CA PHE A 110 4.30 -10.81 3.70
C PHE A 110 3.39 -10.81 2.45
N ALA A 111 2.45 -11.76 2.38
CA ALA A 111 1.50 -11.85 1.28
C ALA A 111 0.67 -10.57 1.14
N LEU A 112 0.01 -10.12 2.21
CA LEU A 112 -0.89 -8.96 2.15
C LEU A 112 -0.13 -7.63 2.01
N ASN A 113 0.98 -7.45 2.76
CA ASN A 113 1.62 -6.14 2.84
C ASN A 113 2.63 -5.89 1.71
N HIS A 114 3.21 -6.96 1.13
CA HIS A 114 4.23 -6.84 0.09
C HIS A 114 3.79 -7.48 -1.23
N MET A 115 3.42 -8.76 -1.23
CA MET A 115 3.08 -9.45 -2.48
C MET A 115 1.86 -8.83 -3.18
N ALA A 116 0.88 -8.35 -2.42
CA ALA A 116 -0.25 -7.62 -2.98
C ALA A 116 0.18 -6.34 -3.72
N TYR A 117 1.13 -5.59 -3.15
CA TYR A 117 1.67 -4.39 -3.81
C TYR A 117 2.43 -4.77 -5.08
N PHE A 118 3.28 -5.78 -4.98
CA PHE A 118 4.04 -6.28 -6.13
C PHE A 118 3.12 -6.77 -7.24
N GLY A 119 2.21 -7.72 -6.95
CA GLY A 119 1.37 -8.35 -7.95
C GLY A 119 0.39 -7.41 -8.62
N VAL A 120 -0.35 -6.59 -7.84
CA VAL A 120 -1.29 -5.62 -8.41
C VAL A 120 -0.56 -4.58 -9.26
N THR A 121 0.59 -4.07 -8.77
CA THR A 121 1.36 -3.05 -9.50
C THR A 121 1.88 -3.58 -10.83
N ASN A 122 2.51 -4.75 -10.86
CA ASN A 122 3.10 -5.26 -12.10
C ASN A 122 2.07 -5.49 -13.21
N LEU A 123 0.86 -5.92 -12.86
CA LEU A 123 -0.20 -6.15 -13.84
C LEU A 123 -0.76 -4.86 -14.47
N VAL A 124 -0.66 -3.73 -13.78
CA VAL A 124 -1.11 -2.45 -14.34
C VAL A 124 -0.01 -1.67 -15.05
N LEU A 125 1.27 -2.00 -14.88
CA LEU A 125 2.40 -1.19 -15.39
C LEU A 125 2.29 -0.88 -16.88
N ALA A 126 1.97 -1.87 -17.71
CA ALA A 126 1.84 -1.71 -19.16
C ALA A 126 0.68 -0.79 -19.59
N ARG A 127 -0.24 -0.49 -18.67
CA ARG A 127 -1.42 0.35 -18.91
C ARG A 127 -1.25 1.78 -18.41
N LEU A 128 -0.24 2.03 -17.56
CA LEU A 128 0.01 3.35 -17.01
C LEU A 128 0.55 4.29 -18.09
N GLN A 129 -0.02 5.48 -18.14
CA GLN A 129 0.39 6.53 -19.08
C GLN A 129 1.36 7.51 -18.41
N PRO A 130 2.16 8.28 -19.16
CA PRO A 130 2.96 9.37 -18.61
C PRO A 130 2.13 10.30 -17.72
N GLY A 131 2.67 10.67 -16.57
CA GLY A 131 1.99 11.40 -15.51
C GLY A 131 1.27 10.53 -14.49
N ALA A 132 1.18 9.21 -14.71
CA ALA A 132 0.63 8.29 -13.69
C ALA A 132 1.57 8.15 -12.49
N ARG A 133 0.99 7.90 -11.31
CA ARG A 133 1.71 7.83 -10.04
C ARG A 133 1.41 6.54 -9.30
N ILE A 134 2.44 5.93 -8.72
CA ILE A 134 2.31 4.78 -7.82
C ILE A 134 2.75 5.22 -6.43
N VAL A 135 1.86 5.08 -5.45
CA VAL A 135 2.09 5.47 -4.05
C VAL A 135 2.01 4.24 -3.16
N SER A 136 3.09 3.89 -2.48
CA SER A 136 3.16 2.71 -1.61
C SER A 136 3.26 3.09 -0.13
N VAL A 137 2.32 2.58 0.68
CA VAL A 137 2.31 2.85 2.13
C VAL A 137 3.28 1.89 2.84
N ALA A 138 4.44 2.41 3.18
CA ALA A 138 5.42 1.77 4.07
C ALA A 138 5.11 2.11 5.56
N SER A 139 6.12 2.11 6.42
CA SER A 139 6.01 2.50 7.83
C SER A 139 7.39 2.82 8.39
N ASP A 140 7.44 3.67 9.41
CA ASP A 140 8.67 3.89 10.19
C ASP A 140 9.11 2.63 10.96
N ALA A 141 8.21 1.64 11.12
CA ALA A 141 8.55 0.32 11.65
C ALA A 141 9.68 -0.39 10.87
N HIS A 142 9.93 -0.02 9.59
CA HIS A 142 11.06 -0.55 8.81
C HIS A 142 12.43 -0.35 9.49
N ARG A 143 12.54 0.61 10.41
CA ARG A 143 13.77 0.84 11.20
C ARG A 143 14.10 -0.32 12.13
N GLY A 144 13.09 -1.08 12.57
CA GLY A 144 13.25 -2.31 13.36
C GLY A 144 13.33 -3.59 12.53
N ALA A 145 13.38 -3.49 11.21
CA ALA A 145 13.40 -4.65 10.34
C ALA A 145 14.77 -5.38 10.40
N ARG A 146 14.68 -6.70 10.27
CA ARG A 146 15.82 -7.61 10.10
C ARG A 146 15.44 -8.59 9.00
N LEU A 147 15.44 -8.07 7.76
CA LEU A 147 15.01 -8.84 6.59
C LEU A 147 16.09 -9.87 6.22
N ASP A 148 15.70 -11.13 6.25
CA ASP A 148 16.45 -12.26 5.71
C ASP A 148 15.76 -12.69 4.40
N LEU A 149 16.46 -12.52 3.28
CA LEU A 149 15.91 -12.89 1.98
C LEU A 149 15.82 -14.42 1.81
N ASP A 150 16.61 -15.18 2.57
CA ASP A 150 16.56 -16.63 2.55
C ASP A 150 15.46 -17.21 3.48
N ASP A 151 14.74 -16.33 4.21
CA ASP A 151 13.58 -16.68 5.04
C ASP A 151 12.50 -15.57 5.00
N LEU A 152 12.09 -15.15 3.81
CA LEU A 152 11.02 -14.15 3.62
C LEU A 152 9.70 -14.54 4.28
N GLN A 153 9.46 -15.84 4.45
CA GLN A 153 8.24 -16.41 5.04
C GLN A 153 8.31 -16.50 6.57
N SER A 154 9.41 -16.06 7.19
CA SER A 154 9.63 -16.15 8.64
C SER A 154 9.32 -17.56 9.20
N SER A 155 9.77 -18.61 8.47
CA SER A 155 9.51 -20.01 8.78
C SER A 155 10.32 -20.51 9.94
N ARG A 156 11.55 -20.00 10.13
CA ARG A 156 12.47 -20.40 11.20
C ARG A 156 12.07 -19.82 12.55
N ARG A 157 11.61 -18.56 12.59
CA ARG A 157 11.18 -17.88 13.80
C ARG A 157 10.26 -16.72 13.48
N TYR A 158 9.04 -16.76 14.02
CA TYR A 158 8.04 -15.73 13.83
C TYR A 158 7.91 -14.80 15.02
N ALA A 159 7.85 -13.49 14.74
CA ALA A 159 7.41 -12.46 15.67
C ALA A 159 6.61 -11.43 14.86
N GLY A 160 5.33 -11.25 15.21
CA GLY A 160 4.39 -10.46 14.40
C GLY A 160 4.88 -9.06 14.06
N PHE A 161 5.40 -8.31 15.04
CA PHE A 161 5.96 -6.98 14.79
C PHE A 161 7.18 -7.02 13.85
N ARG A 162 8.03 -8.05 13.94
CA ARG A 162 9.18 -8.21 13.06
C ARG A 162 8.74 -8.54 11.62
N ALA A 163 7.78 -9.45 11.46
CA ALA A 163 7.20 -9.77 10.15
C ALA A 163 6.60 -8.52 9.51
N TYR A 164 5.87 -7.72 10.29
CA TYR A 164 5.35 -6.43 9.85
C TYR A 164 6.47 -5.46 9.48
N ALA A 165 7.47 -5.26 10.32
CA ALA A 165 8.60 -4.36 10.05
C ALA A 165 9.35 -4.78 8.77
N ASN A 166 9.58 -6.09 8.59
CA ASN A 166 10.19 -6.64 7.39
C ASN A 166 9.33 -6.37 6.15
N SER A 167 8.00 -6.57 6.22
CA SER A 167 7.11 -6.28 5.11
C SER A 167 7.12 -4.80 4.70
N LYS A 168 7.30 -3.89 5.67
CA LYS A 168 7.40 -2.45 5.40
C LYS A 168 8.76 -2.04 4.84
N LEU A 169 9.83 -2.74 5.21
CA LEU A 169 11.12 -2.63 4.53
C LEU A 169 11.02 -3.13 3.08
N CYS A 170 10.35 -4.26 2.85
CA CYS A 170 10.09 -4.77 1.50
C CYS A 170 9.37 -3.73 0.62
N ASN A 171 8.41 -2.97 1.17
CA ASN A 171 7.70 -1.94 0.40
C ASN A 171 8.60 -0.78 -0.02
N ILE A 172 9.59 -0.38 0.79
CA ILE A 172 10.57 0.65 0.41
C ILE A 172 11.51 0.10 -0.66
N LEU A 173 12.04 -1.11 -0.47
CA LEU A 173 12.92 -1.78 -1.45
C LEU A 173 12.20 -1.99 -2.80
N PHE A 174 10.95 -2.45 -2.75
CA PHE A 174 10.08 -2.60 -3.92
C PHE A 174 9.91 -1.27 -4.67
N THR A 175 9.58 -0.19 -3.98
CA THR A 175 9.38 1.12 -4.60
C THR A 175 10.66 1.63 -5.28
N ARG A 176 11.82 1.44 -4.64
CA ARG A 176 13.11 1.81 -5.22
C ARG A 176 13.44 1.03 -6.49
N GLU A 177 13.21 -0.27 -6.49
CA GLU A 177 13.45 -1.10 -7.68
C GLU A 177 12.41 -0.83 -8.76
N LEU A 178 11.14 -0.64 -8.38
CA LEU A 178 10.06 -0.26 -9.28
C LEU A 178 10.38 1.03 -10.04
N ALA A 179 10.88 2.06 -9.35
CA ALA A 179 11.22 3.34 -9.96
C ALA A 179 12.27 3.25 -11.09
N ARG A 180 13.05 2.15 -11.13
CA ARG A 180 14.00 1.87 -12.21
C ARG A 180 13.41 1.10 -13.38
N ARG A 181 12.22 0.52 -13.21
CA ARG A 181 11.57 -0.41 -14.14
C ARG A 181 10.30 0.13 -14.77
N ILE A 182 9.74 1.19 -14.20
CA ILE A 182 8.48 1.78 -14.70
C ILE A 182 8.69 2.54 -16.03
N PRO A 183 7.64 2.64 -16.85
CA PRO A 183 7.68 3.40 -18.08
C PRO A 183 8.05 4.87 -17.86
N ALA A 184 8.67 5.48 -18.86
CA ALA A 184 9.01 6.90 -18.82
C ALA A 184 7.78 7.78 -18.53
N GLY A 185 7.96 8.78 -17.67
CA GLY A 185 6.89 9.68 -17.26
C GLY A 185 5.94 9.14 -16.18
N VAL A 186 6.07 7.88 -15.77
CA VAL A 186 5.41 7.32 -14.58
C VAL A 186 6.30 7.51 -13.36
N THR A 187 5.73 7.71 -12.18
CA THR A 187 6.51 7.85 -10.94
C THR A 187 6.05 6.84 -9.89
N ALA A 188 6.99 6.39 -9.04
CA ALA A 188 6.70 5.51 -7.92
C ALA A 188 7.40 6.01 -6.66
N ASN A 189 6.63 6.32 -5.61
CA ASN A 189 7.15 6.77 -4.33
C ASN A 189 6.52 6.00 -3.19
N CYS A 190 7.18 5.96 -2.05
CA CYS A 190 6.63 5.38 -0.83
C CYS A 190 6.66 6.36 0.33
N LEU A 191 5.87 6.07 1.35
CA LEU A 191 5.76 6.93 2.52
C LEU A 191 5.57 6.15 3.82
N HIS A 192 5.83 6.78 4.95
CA HIS A 192 5.18 6.39 6.19
C HIS A 192 4.17 7.45 6.66
N PRO A 193 2.99 7.01 7.15
CA PRO A 193 1.92 7.93 7.53
C PRO A 193 2.12 8.59 8.91
N GLY A 194 3.12 8.19 9.67
CA GLY A 194 3.24 8.44 11.11
C GLY A 194 2.65 7.29 11.94
N PHE A 195 2.58 7.46 13.25
CA PHE A 195 1.92 6.51 14.14
C PHE A 195 0.44 6.87 14.24
N VAL A 196 -0.39 6.19 13.47
CA VAL A 196 -1.82 6.55 13.30
C VAL A 196 -2.70 5.74 14.25
N ALA A 197 -3.67 6.40 14.89
CA ALA A 197 -4.72 5.77 15.69
C ALA A 197 -5.75 5.08 14.78
N THR A 198 -5.39 3.97 14.15
CA THR A 198 -6.31 3.16 13.35
C THR A 198 -6.64 1.84 14.05
N ARG A 199 -7.59 1.08 13.50
CA ARG A 199 -7.86 -0.32 13.91
C ARG A 199 -6.70 -1.28 13.59
N PHE A 200 -5.57 -0.73 13.23
CA PHE A 200 -4.34 -1.46 13.00
C PHE A 200 -3.91 -2.14 14.30
N GLY A 201 -4.00 -3.45 14.36
CA GLY A 201 -3.75 -4.22 15.59
C GLY A 201 -5.02 -4.78 16.27
N ASP A 202 -6.24 -4.46 15.81
CA ASP A 202 -7.45 -5.09 16.37
C ASP A 202 -7.52 -6.59 16.01
N GLU A 203 -6.89 -7.02 14.93
CA GLU A 203 -6.68 -8.43 14.58
C GLU A 203 -5.47 -9.05 15.31
N SER A 204 -4.66 -8.22 15.99
CA SER A 204 -3.57 -8.67 16.86
C SER A 204 -4.13 -8.99 18.26
N GLY A 205 -4.41 -10.24 18.56
CA GLY A 205 -4.81 -10.68 19.91
C GLY A 205 -3.69 -10.51 20.95
N GLY A 206 -4.03 -10.44 22.25
CA GLY A 206 -3.08 -10.53 23.37
C GLY A 206 -2.42 -9.21 23.80
N LEU A 207 -1.26 -9.32 24.44
CA LEU A 207 -0.55 -8.25 25.14
C LEU A 207 -0.19 -7.06 24.25
N LEU A 208 0.07 -7.29 22.94
CA LEU A 208 0.37 -6.24 21.97
C LEU A 208 -0.83 -5.32 21.74
N ARG A 209 -2.05 -5.86 21.70
CA ARG A 209 -3.28 -5.06 21.61
C ARG A 209 -3.38 -4.11 22.81
N TRP A 210 -3.05 -4.60 24.01
CA TRP A 210 -3.05 -3.80 25.25
C TRP A 210 -1.98 -2.70 25.21
N ALA A 211 -0.77 -3.01 24.78
CA ALA A 211 0.31 -2.03 24.64
C ALA A 211 -0.03 -0.95 23.60
N PHE A 212 -0.61 -1.32 22.45
CA PHE A 212 -1.08 -0.36 21.44
C PHE A 212 -2.23 0.50 21.95
N GLN A 213 -3.17 -0.05 22.74
CA GLN A 213 -4.27 0.73 23.32
C GLN A 213 -3.81 1.74 24.38
N LEU A 214 -2.75 1.44 25.13
CA LEU A 214 -2.18 2.37 26.12
C LEU A 214 -1.37 3.51 25.48
N ILE A 215 -0.75 3.28 24.32
CA ILE A 215 0.08 4.28 23.63
C ILE A 215 -0.78 5.15 22.68
N LYS A 216 -1.91 4.65 22.17
CA LYS A 216 -2.84 5.37 21.27
C LYS A 216 -3.21 6.79 21.76
N PRO A 217 -3.53 7.04 23.02
CA PRO A 217 -4.01 8.36 23.44
C PRO A 217 -2.93 9.45 23.44
N VAL A 218 -1.65 9.09 23.50
CA VAL A 218 -0.55 10.05 23.78
C VAL A 218 0.34 10.34 22.57
N ALA A 219 0.45 9.40 21.62
CA ALA A 219 1.40 9.49 20.50
C ALA A 219 0.81 9.25 19.11
N ALA A 220 -0.45 8.84 19.01
CA ALA A 220 -1.07 8.53 17.72
C ALA A 220 -1.67 9.79 17.09
N ILE A 221 -1.32 10.00 15.81
CA ILE A 221 -1.93 11.05 14.99
C ILE A 221 -3.30 10.58 14.46
N SER A 222 -4.15 11.54 14.07
CA SER A 222 -5.45 11.21 13.47
C SER A 222 -5.31 10.51 12.11
N PRO A 223 -6.34 9.76 11.65
CA PRO A 223 -6.36 9.21 10.30
C PRO A 223 -6.22 10.28 9.21
N GLU A 224 -6.75 11.47 9.42
CA GLU A 224 -6.67 12.63 8.53
C GLU A 224 -5.22 13.08 8.35
N GLU A 225 -4.49 13.24 9.45
CA GLU A 225 -3.07 13.61 9.39
C GLU A 225 -2.25 12.48 8.77
N GLY A 226 -2.56 11.21 9.07
CA GLY A 226 -1.93 10.05 8.46
C GLY A 226 -2.15 9.94 6.95
N ALA A 227 -3.31 10.36 6.45
CA ALA A 227 -3.63 10.36 5.04
C ALA A 227 -2.96 11.50 4.25
N ARG A 228 -2.51 12.57 4.90
CA ARG A 228 -1.97 13.77 4.22
C ARG A 228 -0.85 13.46 3.23
N THR A 229 0.11 12.61 3.61
CA THR A 229 1.24 12.29 2.72
C THR A 229 0.80 11.40 1.55
N ILE A 230 -0.21 10.54 1.75
CA ILE A 230 -0.82 9.75 0.65
C ILE A 230 -1.44 10.72 -0.37
N ILE A 231 -2.28 11.64 0.09
CA ILE A 231 -2.98 12.63 -0.74
C ILE A 231 -1.96 13.53 -1.44
N TYR A 232 -0.93 13.98 -0.72
CA TYR A 232 0.14 14.81 -1.27
C TYR A 232 0.86 14.11 -2.44
N LEU A 233 1.29 12.86 -2.26
CA LEU A 233 1.95 12.10 -3.32
C LEU A 233 1.02 11.80 -4.50
N ALA A 234 -0.26 11.59 -4.24
CA ALA A 234 -1.25 11.32 -5.27
C ALA A 234 -1.58 12.57 -6.11
N SER A 235 -1.57 13.79 -5.52
CA SER A 235 -2.19 14.97 -6.14
C SER A 235 -1.31 16.22 -6.26
N SER A 236 -0.20 16.34 -5.48
CA SER A 236 0.58 17.58 -5.51
C SER A 236 1.39 17.73 -6.79
N PRO A 237 1.43 18.91 -7.40
CA PRO A 237 2.37 19.22 -8.47
C PRO A 237 3.84 19.24 -7.99
N ASP A 238 4.09 19.48 -6.70
CA ASP A 238 5.45 19.58 -6.13
C ASP A 238 6.25 18.27 -6.23
N VAL A 239 5.57 17.14 -6.48
CA VAL A 239 6.20 15.82 -6.64
C VAL A 239 6.13 15.30 -8.07
N GLU A 240 5.84 16.17 -9.04
CA GLU A 240 5.90 15.82 -10.45
C GLU A 240 7.31 15.40 -10.84
N GLY A 241 7.45 14.25 -11.51
CA GLY A 241 8.76 13.70 -11.89
C GLY A 241 9.59 13.12 -10.74
N VAL A 242 9.19 13.29 -9.47
CA VAL A 242 9.90 12.68 -8.34
C VAL A 242 9.57 11.20 -8.26
N SER A 243 10.60 10.33 -8.26
CA SER A 243 10.43 8.88 -8.27
C SER A 243 11.53 8.15 -7.50
N GLY A 244 11.16 7.08 -6.80
CA GLY A 244 12.07 6.25 -6.01
C GLY A 244 12.28 6.72 -4.58
N ASP A 245 11.59 7.77 -4.15
CA ASP A 245 11.80 8.41 -2.86
C ASP A 245 10.87 7.89 -1.76
N TYR A 246 11.37 8.05 -0.53
CA TYR A 246 10.64 7.78 0.71
C TYR A 246 10.23 9.10 1.36
N PHE A 247 8.93 9.22 1.70
CA PHE A 247 8.34 10.44 2.22
C PHE A 247 7.82 10.29 3.65
N ALA A 248 7.90 11.38 4.40
CA ALA A 248 7.28 11.58 5.71
C ALA A 248 6.79 13.02 5.82
N LYS A 249 5.57 13.22 6.33
CA LYS A 249 5.01 14.58 6.55
C LYS A 249 5.12 15.46 5.30
N CYS A 250 4.77 14.90 4.12
CA CYS A 250 4.82 15.56 2.80
C CYS A 250 6.22 16.06 2.38
N ARG A 251 7.29 15.45 2.89
CA ARG A 251 8.68 15.78 2.54
C ARG A 251 9.49 14.52 2.31
N VAL A 252 10.50 14.61 1.45
CA VAL A 252 11.48 13.53 1.30
C VAL A 252 12.16 13.28 2.65
N ALA A 253 12.27 12.02 3.02
CA ALA A 253 12.90 11.55 4.25
C ALA A 253 13.93 10.48 3.97
N VAL A 254 14.89 10.32 4.88
CA VAL A 254 15.95 9.32 4.73
C VAL A 254 15.55 8.01 5.40
N PRO A 255 15.31 6.94 4.63
CA PRO A 255 15.06 5.62 5.20
C PRO A 255 16.37 4.99 5.72
N THR A 256 16.27 3.80 6.33
CA THR A 256 17.46 3.08 6.85
C THR A 256 18.46 2.71 5.73
N PRO A 257 19.73 2.46 6.06
CA PRO A 257 20.72 1.95 5.09
C PRO A 257 20.25 0.67 4.39
N ALA A 258 19.60 -0.27 5.11
CA ALA A 258 19.02 -1.48 4.53
C ALA A 258 17.96 -1.17 3.46
N ALA A 259 17.12 -0.16 3.70
CA ALA A 259 16.08 0.28 2.75
C ALA A 259 16.66 0.98 1.50
N ARG A 260 17.95 1.35 1.53
CA ARG A 260 18.69 1.95 0.40
C ARG A 260 19.61 0.96 -0.32
N ASN A 261 19.55 -0.32 0.06
CA ASN A 261 20.40 -1.36 -0.55
C ASN A 261 19.79 -1.84 -1.87
N ASP A 262 20.37 -1.42 -2.98
CA ASP A 262 19.90 -1.71 -4.33
C ASP A 262 20.05 -3.20 -4.71
N GLY A 263 21.09 -3.87 -4.20
CA GLY A 263 21.27 -5.31 -4.39
C GLY A 263 20.15 -6.11 -3.70
N MET A 264 19.76 -5.71 -2.48
CA MET A 264 18.66 -6.33 -1.76
C MET A 264 17.32 -6.04 -2.47
N ALA A 265 17.10 -4.82 -2.99
CA ALA A 265 15.91 -4.45 -3.72
C ALA A 265 15.73 -5.31 -4.98
N ARG A 266 16.79 -5.52 -5.75
CA ARG A 266 16.80 -6.37 -6.96
C ARG A 266 16.50 -7.84 -6.62
N ARG A 267 17.18 -8.40 -5.62
CA ARG A 267 16.92 -9.79 -5.19
C ARG A 267 15.49 -9.99 -4.70
N LEU A 268 14.96 -9.05 -3.91
CA LEU A 268 13.56 -9.10 -3.45
C LEU A 268 12.59 -9.08 -4.64
N TRP A 269 12.84 -8.23 -5.64
CA TRP A 269 12.05 -8.17 -6.86
C TRP A 269 12.02 -9.50 -7.58
N GLU A 270 13.17 -10.10 -7.85
CA GLU A 270 13.32 -11.39 -8.54
C GLU A 270 12.60 -12.52 -7.79
N MET A 271 12.68 -12.53 -6.45
CA MET A 271 11.99 -13.51 -5.63
C MET A 271 10.47 -13.31 -5.68
N SER A 272 10.00 -12.06 -5.63
CA SER A 272 8.57 -11.73 -5.73
C SER A 272 8.01 -12.09 -7.10
N ALA A 273 8.76 -11.85 -8.18
CA ALA A 273 8.37 -12.24 -9.54
C ALA A 273 8.21 -13.76 -9.66
N ARG A 274 9.17 -14.53 -9.12
CA ARG A 274 9.05 -16.01 -9.08
C ARG A 274 7.83 -16.49 -8.31
N ILE A 275 7.51 -15.86 -7.16
CA ILE A 275 6.32 -16.19 -6.38
C ILE A 275 5.04 -15.91 -7.19
N MET A 276 5.01 -14.82 -7.95
CA MET A 276 3.86 -14.50 -8.83
C MET A 276 3.75 -15.42 -10.04
N GLY A 277 4.76 -16.27 -10.31
CA GLY A 277 4.83 -17.12 -11.50
C GLY A 277 5.18 -16.33 -12.76
N GLU A 278 5.76 -15.18 -12.60
CA GLU A 278 6.37 -14.42 -13.68
C GLU A 278 7.76 -15.05 -13.92
N GLY A 279 7.95 -15.70 -15.08
CA GLY A 279 9.22 -16.29 -15.43
C GLY A 279 10.35 -15.26 -15.43
N ALA A 280 11.54 -15.70 -14.99
CA ALA A 280 12.75 -14.90 -15.01
C ALA A 280 13.15 -14.54 -16.45
#